data_9ab2ff0599181e2330796cbd9e68fbde
#
_entry.id   9ab2ff0599181e2330796cbd9e68fbde
#
_cell.length_a   1.000
_cell.length_b   1.000
_cell.length_c   1.000
_cell.angle_alpha   90.00
_cell.angle_beta   90.00
_cell.angle_gamma   90.00
#
_symmetry.space_group_name_H-M   'P 1'
#
loop_
_entity.id
_entity.type
_entity.pdbx_description
1 polymer ?
#
loop_
_entity_poly.entity_id
_entity_poly.type
_entity_poly.pdbx_seq_one_letter_code
_entity_poly.pdbx_strand_id
1 'polypeptide(L)'
;MVRTPARVFVALGLFLFVAKPVLGQGPVLRSAHHDFRVVTVADGLIGPWSIAFLPGGDILITEKSGRLRLVRNGVLRMEPIEGVPAVLDQGQGGLMDVVPHPDFESNQFVYLTYSKPIGDGNEATTALGRGRFVNDRLMDFEDIFVSQTRGRGHFGSRLAFDADGYIFVTVGERQAPSRGDLEAHPAQDVTNHHGTVNRLNDDGSVPTDNPFVGQGDARPEIWSYGHRNPQGLAIHPETGDIWITEHGPQGGDEFNRILPGLNYGWPVIGYGVNYGSGLAIHEGTQREGIESPTHFWVPSIATAGLMVYTGDLFPEWKGNIFAGGLAGQQMARLTMEGQRVAQEETLLQGLGRVRDIRQSPDGYIYVAIDGRAQPSAVVRLEPAGAR
;
A
#
# COMPACT_ATOMS: atom_id res chain seq x y z
N MET A 1 -55.88 -35.36 61.59
CA MET A 1 -55.75 -34.51 60.36
C MET A 1 -54.58 -33.58 60.60
N VAL A 2 -53.44 -33.90 60.03
CA VAL A 2 -52.22 -33.09 60.18
C VAL A 2 -52.03 -32.38 58.80
N ARG A 3 -52.06 -31.06 58.77
CA ARG A 3 -51.85 -30.24 57.60
C ARG A 3 -50.33 -29.96 57.46
N THR A 4 -49.75 -30.40 56.37
CA THR A 4 -48.37 -30.11 55.95
C THR A 4 -48.29 -28.74 55.31
N PRO A 5 -47.32 -27.85 55.62
CA PRO A 5 -47.18 -26.55 54.96
C PRO A 5 -46.43 -26.73 53.64
N ALA A 6 -46.91 -26.09 52.57
CA ALA A 6 -46.26 -26.01 51.26
C ALA A 6 -45.05 -25.04 51.34
N ARG A 7 -43.89 -25.53 50.93
CA ARG A 7 -42.68 -24.70 50.76
C ARG A 7 -42.66 -24.10 49.35
N VAL A 8 -42.73 -22.77 49.28
CA VAL A 8 -42.52 -22.00 48.05
C VAL A 8 -41.00 -21.84 47.85
N PHE A 9 -40.47 -22.41 46.77
CA PHE A 9 -39.09 -22.13 46.32
C PHE A 9 -39.13 -20.89 45.43
N VAL A 10 -38.56 -19.78 45.86
CA VAL A 10 -38.25 -18.62 45.05
C VAL A 10 -36.89 -18.89 44.38
N ALA A 11 -36.88 -19.14 43.09
CA ALA A 11 -35.66 -19.23 42.29
C ALA A 11 -35.15 -17.81 42.01
N LEU A 12 -34.08 -17.43 42.69
CA LEU A 12 -33.37 -16.18 42.40
C LEU A 12 -32.51 -16.37 41.15
N GLY A 13 -32.97 -15.90 40.00
CA GLY A 13 -32.19 -15.90 38.75
C GLY A 13 -31.04 -14.90 38.86
N LEU A 14 -29.83 -15.40 38.94
CA LEU A 14 -28.60 -14.60 38.87
C LEU A 14 -28.36 -14.19 37.41
N PHE A 15 -28.75 -12.98 37.03
CA PHE A 15 -28.34 -12.40 35.77
C PHE A 15 -26.87 -12.01 35.88
N LEU A 16 -25.97 -12.86 35.32
CA LEU A 16 -24.59 -12.48 35.07
C LEU A 16 -24.55 -11.44 33.93
N PHE A 17 -24.47 -10.18 34.29
CA PHE A 17 -24.05 -9.13 33.36
C PHE A 17 -22.57 -9.39 33.02
N VAL A 18 -22.30 -10.01 31.88
CA VAL A 18 -20.97 -10.00 31.27
C VAL A 18 -20.73 -8.57 30.78
N ALA A 19 -20.08 -7.77 31.61
CA ALA A 19 -19.57 -6.47 31.18
C ALA A 19 -18.55 -6.76 30.06
N LYS A 20 -18.87 -6.34 28.82
CA LYS A 20 -17.86 -6.27 27.76
C LYS A 20 -16.72 -5.40 28.29
N PRO A 21 -15.45 -5.84 28.18
CA PRO A 21 -14.34 -4.98 28.55
C PRO A 21 -14.46 -3.71 27.70
N VAL A 22 -14.61 -2.56 28.35
CA VAL A 22 -14.37 -1.27 27.71
C VAL A 22 -12.88 -1.29 27.42
N LEU A 23 -12.52 -1.59 26.17
CA LEU A 23 -11.16 -1.40 25.66
C LEU A 23 -10.81 0.05 25.98
N GLY A 24 -9.84 0.26 26.87
CA GLY A 24 -9.41 1.58 27.28
C GLY A 24 -9.08 2.39 26.04
N GLN A 25 -9.77 3.51 25.85
CA GLN A 25 -9.50 4.40 24.73
C GLN A 25 -8.05 4.86 24.84
N GLY A 26 -7.21 4.56 23.85
CA GLY A 26 -5.82 5.01 23.78
C GLY A 26 -5.71 6.54 23.92
N PRO A 27 -4.49 7.06 24.12
CA PRO A 27 -4.29 8.49 24.30
C PRO A 27 -4.81 9.26 23.08
N VAL A 28 -5.33 10.47 23.33
CA VAL A 28 -5.69 11.40 22.26
C VAL A 28 -4.40 11.96 21.65
N LEU A 29 -4.23 11.79 20.36
CA LEU A 29 -3.18 12.41 19.57
C LEU A 29 -3.71 13.69 18.92
N ARG A 30 -2.84 14.67 18.79
CA ARG A 30 -3.18 15.98 18.23
C ARG A 30 -2.61 16.14 16.84
N SER A 31 -3.38 16.81 15.99
CA SER A 31 -2.91 17.34 14.72
C SER A 31 -3.26 18.81 14.58
N ALA A 32 -2.88 19.43 13.48
CA ALA A 32 -3.20 20.83 13.22
C ALA A 32 -4.72 21.10 13.21
N HIS A 33 -5.53 20.14 12.74
CA HIS A 33 -6.98 20.34 12.53
C HIS A 33 -7.84 19.39 13.36
N HIS A 34 -7.41 18.15 13.60
CA HIS A 34 -8.20 17.12 14.26
C HIS A 34 -7.45 16.45 15.39
N ASP A 35 -8.12 16.27 16.52
CA ASP A 35 -7.67 15.35 17.56
C ASP A 35 -8.25 13.96 17.25
N PHE A 36 -7.45 12.91 17.43
CA PHE A 36 -7.86 11.54 17.10
C PHE A 36 -7.27 10.53 18.08
N ARG A 37 -7.83 9.33 18.08
CA ARG A 37 -7.32 8.17 18.81
C ARG A 37 -6.86 7.10 17.82
N VAL A 38 -5.88 6.32 18.26
CA VAL A 38 -5.43 5.12 17.52
C VAL A 38 -6.05 3.90 18.19
N VAL A 39 -6.84 3.16 17.43
CA VAL A 39 -7.55 1.97 17.91
C VAL A 39 -7.03 0.75 17.18
N THR A 40 -6.58 -0.27 17.92
CA THR A 40 -6.15 -1.53 17.32
C THR A 40 -7.33 -2.29 16.75
N VAL A 41 -7.24 -2.67 15.47
CA VAL A 41 -8.24 -3.46 14.74
C VAL A 41 -7.82 -4.93 14.67
N ALA A 42 -6.55 -5.18 14.37
CA ALA A 42 -5.97 -6.51 14.35
C ALA A 42 -4.53 -6.45 14.85
N ASP A 43 -4.15 -7.34 15.74
CA ASP A 43 -2.80 -7.51 16.25
C ASP A 43 -2.29 -8.93 15.97
N GLY A 44 -1.02 -9.20 16.33
CA GLY A 44 -0.41 -10.51 16.12
C GLY A 44 -0.11 -10.82 14.64
N LEU A 45 -0.13 -9.82 13.77
CA LEU A 45 0.25 -9.94 12.38
C LEU A 45 1.78 -10.05 12.23
N ILE A 46 2.23 -10.65 11.13
CA ILE A 46 3.66 -10.79 10.82
C ILE A 46 3.99 -10.08 9.52
N GLY A 47 4.54 -8.87 9.61
CA GLY A 47 4.89 -8.05 8.47
C GLY A 47 3.68 -7.73 7.57
N PRO A 48 2.59 -7.12 8.08
CA PRO A 48 1.46 -6.72 7.27
C PRO A 48 1.92 -5.74 6.19
N TRP A 49 1.46 -5.97 4.95
CA TRP A 49 1.91 -5.18 3.82
C TRP A 49 0.81 -4.30 3.23
N SER A 50 -0.41 -4.80 3.11
CA SER A 50 -1.55 -4.07 2.55
C SER A 50 -2.86 -4.42 3.24
N ILE A 51 -3.82 -3.51 3.17
CA ILE A 51 -5.17 -3.60 3.73
C ILE A 51 -6.18 -3.40 2.60
N ALA A 52 -7.22 -4.23 2.53
CA ALA A 52 -8.35 -4.02 1.63
C ALA A 52 -9.67 -4.28 2.34
N PHE A 53 -10.69 -3.50 1.97
CA PHE A 53 -12.04 -3.64 2.50
C PHE A 53 -12.94 -4.35 1.50
N LEU A 54 -13.63 -5.38 1.95
CA LEU A 54 -14.66 -6.04 1.16
C LEU A 54 -16.05 -5.47 1.47
N PRO A 55 -16.97 -5.55 0.53
CA PRO A 55 -18.38 -5.28 0.82
C PRO A 55 -18.86 -6.10 2.03
N GLY A 56 -19.63 -5.49 2.93
CA GLY A 56 -20.06 -6.14 4.16
C GLY A 56 -19.13 -5.96 5.36
N GLY A 57 -17.99 -5.28 5.20
CA GLY A 57 -17.11 -4.86 6.30
C GLY A 57 -16.00 -5.83 6.67
N ASP A 58 -15.82 -6.91 5.92
CA ASP A 58 -14.65 -7.79 6.05
C ASP A 58 -13.38 -7.06 5.58
N ILE A 59 -12.24 -7.36 6.21
CA ILE A 59 -10.95 -6.75 5.86
C ILE A 59 -9.97 -7.86 5.48
N LEU A 60 -9.36 -7.74 4.31
CA LEU A 60 -8.23 -8.54 3.89
C LEU A 60 -6.93 -7.84 4.25
N ILE A 61 -5.95 -8.60 4.74
CA ILE A 61 -4.62 -8.09 5.08
C ILE A 61 -3.59 -9.06 4.51
N THR A 62 -2.67 -8.55 3.69
CA THR A 62 -1.53 -9.36 3.25
C THR A 62 -0.40 -9.32 4.28
N GLU A 63 0.25 -10.45 4.48
CA GLU A 63 1.49 -10.56 5.23
C GLU A 63 2.62 -11.00 4.28
N LYS A 64 3.77 -10.36 4.37
CA LYS A 64 4.93 -10.63 3.50
C LYS A 64 5.27 -12.11 3.36
N SER A 65 5.06 -12.89 4.40
CA SER A 65 5.31 -14.34 4.41
C SER A 65 4.46 -15.17 3.44
N GLY A 66 3.56 -14.54 2.67
CA GLY A 66 2.67 -15.22 1.73
C GLY A 66 1.30 -15.56 2.31
N ARG A 67 0.92 -14.96 3.45
CA ARG A 67 -0.39 -15.20 4.05
C ARG A 67 -1.35 -14.07 3.72
N LEU A 68 -2.54 -14.42 3.28
CA LEU A 68 -3.68 -13.50 3.19
C LEU A 68 -4.57 -13.72 4.42
N ARG A 69 -4.76 -12.68 5.21
CA ARG A 69 -5.50 -12.74 6.47
C ARG A 69 -6.88 -12.09 6.32
N LEU A 70 -7.81 -12.53 7.12
CA LEU A 70 -9.19 -12.04 7.14
C LEU A 70 -9.55 -11.55 8.53
N VAL A 71 -10.04 -10.30 8.61
CA VAL A 71 -10.73 -9.77 9.79
C VAL A 71 -12.23 -9.73 9.48
N ARG A 72 -13.02 -10.44 10.28
CA ARG A 72 -14.49 -10.49 10.15
C ARG A 72 -15.14 -10.12 11.47
N ASN A 73 -16.11 -9.20 11.44
CA ASN A 73 -16.77 -8.68 12.63
C ASN A 73 -15.78 -8.16 13.69
N GLY A 74 -14.68 -7.52 13.26
CA GLY A 74 -13.63 -7.01 14.14
C GLY A 74 -12.71 -8.06 14.76
N VAL A 75 -12.77 -9.31 14.29
CA VAL A 75 -11.92 -10.41 14.80
C VAL A 75 -11.02 -10.95 13.70
N LEU A 76 -9.70 -10.93 13.94
CA LEU A 76 -8.71 -11.56 13.06
C LEU A 76 -8.89 -13.09 13.12
N ARG A 77 -9.18 -13.70 11.98
CA ARG A 77 -9.27 -15.16 11.88
C ARG A 77 -7.90 -15.81 12.07
N MET A 78 -7.88 -16.93 12.79
CA MET A 78 -6.62 -17.67 13.07
C MET A 78 -6.01 -18.22 11.79
N GLU A 79 -6.81 -18.88 10.96
CA GLU A 79 -6.34 -19.50 9.73
C GLU A 79 -6.26 -18.46 8.60
N PRO A 80 -5.18 -18.45 7.80
CA PRO A 80 -5.08 -17.62 6.61
C PRO A 80 -6.03 -18.13 5.51
N ILE A 81 -6.31 -17.26 4.54
CA ILE A 81 -7.06 -17.57 3.34
C ILE A 81 -6.22 -18.52 2.46
N GLU A 82 -6.83 -19.61 2.01
CA GLU A 82 -6.20 -20.57 1.09
C GLU A 82 -6.28 -20.08 -0.37
N GLY A 83 -5.44 -20.66 -1.24
CA GLY A 83 -5.41 -20.38 -2.68
C GLY A 83 -4.49 -19.21 -3.08
N VAL A 84 -3.73 -18.67 -2.13
CA VAL A 84 -2.73 -17.63 -2.39
C VAL A 84 -1.51 -18.21 -3.12
N PRO A 85 -0.92 -17.50 -4.09
CA PRO A 85 0.26 -17.98 -4.83
C PRO A 85 1.49 -18.14 -3.93
N ALA A 86 2.41 -19.03 -4.34
CA ALA A 86 3.71 -19.12 -3.71
C ALA A 86 4.54 -17.85 -3.93
N VAL A 87 5.18 -17.35 -2.88
CA VAL A 87 5.98 -16.12 -2.92
C VAL A 87 7.43 -16.37 -2.50
N LEU A 88 8.34 -15.54 -2.97
CA LEU A 88 9.70 -15.47 -2.44
C LEU A 88 9.73 -14.48 -1.26
N ASP A 89 9.59 -14.98 -0.04
CA ASP A 89 9.68 -14.14 1.18
C ASP A 89 11.14 -13.95 1.61
N GLN A 90 11.95 -13.35 0.74
CA GLN A 90 13.34 -12.99 1.03
C GLN A 90 13.61 -11.53 0.66
N GLY A 91 14.51 -10.88 1.38
CA GLY A 91 14.85 -9.48 1.16
C GLY A 91 13.62 -8.57 1.30
N GLN A 92 13.23 -7.95 0.20
CA GLN A 92 12.03 -7.08 0.16
C GLN A 92 10.82 -7.78 -0.49
N GLY A 93 10.96 -9.03 -0.91
CA GLY A 93 9.89 -9.82 -1.52
C GLY A 93 8.83 -10.31 -0.54
N GLY A 94 7.79 -10.93 -1.05
CA GLY A 94 6.67 -11.52 -0.30
C GLY A 94 5.33 -11.36 -1.02
N LEU A 95 4.24 -11.59 -0.30
CA LEU A 95 2.89 -11.18 -0.70
C LEU A 95 2.74 -9.68 -0.38
N MET A 96 2.30 -8.88 -1.36
CA MET A 96 2.38 -7.42 -1.26
C MET A 96 0.99 -6.79 -1.30
N ASP A 97 0.57 -6.15 -2.39
CA ASP A 97 -0.71 -5.46 -2.39
C ASP A 97 -1.89 -6.42 -2.55
N VAL A 98 -3.04 -6.01 -2.02
CA VAL A 98 -4.34 -6.66 -2.21
C VAL A 98 -5.38 -5.60 -2.52
N VAL A 99 -6.12 -5.78 -3.62
CA VAL A 99 -7.19 -4.86 -4.02
C VAL A 99 -8.37 -5.69 -4.56
N PRO A 100 -9.58 -5.52 -4.04
CA PRO A 100 -10.78 -6.09 -4.65
C PRO A 100 -11.11 -5.34 -5.94
N HIS A 101 -11.68 -6.03 -6.92
CA HIS A 101 -12.20 -5.41 -8.13
C HIS A 101 -13.25 -4.33 -7.78
N PRO A 102 -13.35 -3.20 -8.51
CA PRO A 102 -14.41 -2.22 -8.28
C PRO A 102 -15.82 -2.83 -8.26
N ASP A 103 -16.09 -3.81 -9.14
CA ASP A 103 -17.37 -4.56 -9.19
C ASP A 103 -17.31 -5.89 -8.40
N PHE A 104 -16.62 -5.92 -7.28
CA PHE A 104 -16.40 -7.13 -6.47
C PHE A 104 -17.72 -7.85 -6.11
N GLU A 105 -18.79 -7.13 -5.84
CA GLU A 105 -20.10 -7.73 -5.51
C GLU A 105 -20.62 -8.64 -6.62
N SER A 106 -20.31 -8.33 -7.89
CA SER A 106 -20.75 -9.10 -9.05
C SER A 106 -19.78 -10.20 -9.46
N ASN A 107 -18.46 -9.94 -9.40
CA ASN A 107 -17.43 -10.83 -9.96
C ASN A 107 -16.57 -11.54 -8.92
N GLN A 108 -16.54 -11.03 -7.67
CA GLN A 108 -15.77 -11.56 -6.53
C GLN A 108 -14.26 -11.62 -6.76
N PHE A 109 -13.72 -10.88 -7.74
CA PHE A 109 -12.30 -10.86 -7.99
C PHE A 109 -11.53 -10.07 -6.92
N VAL A 110 -10.43 -10.67 -6.47
CA VAL A 110 -9.38 -10.04 -5.65
C VAL A 110 -8.06 -10.14 -6.40
N TYR A 111 -7.37 -9.03 -6.49
CA TYR A 111 -6.08 -8.90 -7.15
C TYR A 111 -4.97 -8.88 -6.10
N LEU A 112 -3.90 -9.61 -6.38
CA LEU A 112 -2.71 -9.69 -5.53
C LEU A 112 -1.48 -9.36 -6.34
N THR A 113 -0.60 -8.53 -5.80
CA THR A 113 0.78 -8.41 -6.28
C THR A 113 1.71 -9.18 -5.37
N TYR A 114 2.75 -9.77 -5.93
CA TYR A 114 3.67 -10.58 -5.16
C TYR A 114 5.03 -10.78 -5.86
N SER A 115 6.02 -11.18 -5.09
CA SER A 115 7.32 -11.62 -5.62
C SER A 115 7.24 -13.07 -6.09
N LYS A 116 6.99 -13.25 -7.40
CA LYS A 116 6.91 -14.58 -8.03
C LYS A 116 8.30 -15.20 -8.13
N PRO A 117 8.55 -16.39 -7.52
CA PRO A 117 9.83 -17.07 -7.63
C PRO A 117 10.22 -17.38 -9.09
N ILE A 118 11.50 -17.27 -9.41
CA ILE A 118 12.07 -17.56 -10.72
C ILE A 118 13.15 -18.63 -10.58
N GLY A 119 13.19 -19.56 -11.53
CA GLY A 119 14.23 -20.59 -11.60
C GLY A 119 14.29 -21.46 -10.36
N ASP A 120 15.44 -21.47 -9.67
CA ASP A 120 15.68 -22.22 -8.43
C ASP A 120 15.06 -21.58 -7.17
N GLY A 121 14.31 -20.48 -7.32
CA GLY A 121 13.65 -19.78 -6.24
C GLY A 121 14.54 -18.81 -5.43
N ASN A 122 15.76 -18.53 -5.87
CA ASN A 122 16.65 -17.57 -5.22
C ASN A 122 16.40 -16.11 -5.65
N GLU A 123 15.69 -15.91 -6.74
CA GLU A 123 15.28 -14.61 -7.26
C GLU A 123 13.80 -14.60 -7.60
N ALA A 124 13.23 -13.43 -7.67
CA ALA A 124 11.82 -13.25 -8.01
C ALA A 124 11.61 -12.08 -8.98
N THR A 125 10.42 -12.05 -9.55
CA THR A 125 9.91 -10.89 -10.29
C THR A 125 8.62 -10.39 -9.65
N THR A 126 8.20 -9.17 -9.97
CA THR A 126 6.86 -8.68 -9.62
C THR A 126 5.84 -9.34 -10.52
N ALA A 127 4.86 -9.98 -9.92
CA ALA A 127 3.68 -10.49 -10.60
C ALA A 127 2.41 -9.86 -10.04
N LEU A 128 1.41 -9.74 -10.91
CA LEU A 128 0.03 -9.41 -10.59
C LEU A 128 -0.84 -10.58 -11.02
N GLY A 129 -1.65 -11.08 -10.11
CA GLY A 129 -2.65 -12.10 -10.42
C GLY A 129 -3.99 -11.76 -9.79
N ARG A 130 -5.02 -12.46 -10.23
CA ARG A 130 -6.37 -12.34 -9.69
C ARG A 130 -6.97 -13.71 -9.40
N GLY A 131 -7.89 -13.77 -8.46
CA GLY A 131 -8.68 -14.95 -8.16
C GLY A 131 -10.03 -14.55 -7.59
N ARG A 132 -11.01 -15.45 -7.61
CA ARG A 132 -12.32 -15.21 -7.01
C ARG A 132 -12.31 -15.53 -5.51
N PHE A 133 -12.68 -14.57 -4.69
CA PHE A 133 -12.81 -14.75 -3.25
C PHE A 133 -14.19 -15.29 -2.91
N VAL A 134 -14.28 -16.61 -2.70
CA VAL A 134 -15.53 -17.33 -2.46
C VAL A 134 -15.38 -18.24 -1.25
N ASN A 135 -16.31 -18.18 -0.31
CA ASN A 135 -16.33 -19.02 0.89
C ASN A 135 -14.98 -18.99 1.67
N ASP A 136 -14.42 -17.80 1.84
CA ASP A 136 -13.15 -17.55 2.53
C ASP A 136 -11.94 -18.27 1.89
N ARG A 137 -11.96 -18.43 0.58
CA ARG A 137 -10.89 -19.01 -0.23
C ARG A 137 -10.67 -18.18 -1.50
N LEU A 138 -9.44 -18.11 -1.95
CA LEU A 138 -9.11 -17.54 -3.26
C LEU A 138 -9.11 -18.70 -4.29
N MET A 139 -10.08 -18.68 -5.18
CA MET A 139 -10.31 -19.71 -6.18
C MET A 139 -9.79 -19.28 -7.54
N ASP A 140 -9.36 -20.25 -8.34
CA ASP A 140 -8.98 -20.06 -9.75
C ASP A 140 -7.94 -18.92 -9.92
N PHE A 141 -6.96 -18.83 -9.02
CA PHE A 141 -5.95 -17.78 -9.08
C PHE A 141 -5.08 -17.93 -10.33
N GLU A 142 -4.96 -16.86 -11.10
CA GLU A 142 -4.16 -16.79 -12.32
C GLU A 142 -3.27 -15.54 -12.33
N ASP A 143 -2.07 -15.64 -12.91
CA ASP A 143 -1.26 -14.47 -13.20
C ASP A 143 -1.76 -13.79 -14.46
N ILE A 144 -2.01 -12.49 -14.36
CA ILE A 144 -2.43 -11.66 -15.49
C ILE A 144 -1.31 -10.71 -15.97
N PHE A 145 -0.27 -10.51 -15.15
CA PHE A 145 0.93 -9.78 -15.53
C PHE A 145 2.14 -10.33 -14.77
N VAL A 146 3.26 -10.53 -15.49
CA VAL A 146 4.55 -10.92 -14.91
C VAL A 146 5.63 -10.03 -15.50
N SER A 147 6.26 -9.20 -14.64
CA SER A 147 7.26 -8.27 -15.12
C SER A 147 8.52 -8.97 -15.60
N GLN A 148 9.19 -8.41 -16.61
CA GLN A 148 10.44 -8.95 -17.15
C GLN A 148 11.65 -8.37 -16.40
N THR A 149 11.68 -8.62 -15.11
CA THR A 149 12.73 -8.21 -14.19
C THR A 149 13.11 -9.38 -13.29
N ARG A 150 14.26 -9.33 -12.64
CA ARG A 150 14.63 -10.35 -11.65
C ARG A 150 15.54 -9.79 -10.57
N GLY A 151 15.37 -10.28 -9.34
CA GLY A 151 16.19 -9.85 -8.20
C GLY A 151 15.54 -10.14 -6.86
N ARG A 152 16.06 -9.52 -5.78
CA ARG A 152 15.61 -9.73 -4.40
C ARG A 152 15.09 -8.47 -3.73
N GLY A 153 15.09 -7.35 -4.40
CA GLY A 153 14.65 -6.07 -3.86
C GLY A 153 13.95 -5.20 -4.88
N HIS A 154 13.51 -4.04 -4.44
CA HIS A 154 12.83 -3.02 -5.22
C HIS A 154 11.74 -3.60 -6.12
N PHE A 155 10.73 -4.24 -5.50
CA PHE A 155 9.65 -4.87 -6.25
C PHE A 155 8.57 -3.88 -6.71
N GLY A 156 8.51 -2.67 -6.13
CA GLY A 156 7.38 -1.76 -6.32
C GLY A 156 6.11 -2.37 -5.73
N SER A 157 5.26 -2.93 -6.62
CA SER A 157 4.12 -3.80 -6.29
C SER A 157 2.88 -3.11 -5.74
N ARG A 158 2.71 -1.80 -5.90
CA ARG A 158 1.44 -1.14 -5.62
C ARG A 158 0.48 -1.27 -6.79
N LEU A 159 -0.79 -1.39 -6.45
CA LEU A 159 -1.89 -1.63 -7.36
C LEU A 159 -3.04 -0.66 -7.08
N ALA A 160 -3.61 -0.06 -8.13
CA ALA A 160 -4.83 0.72 -8.04
C ALA A 160 -5.66 0.58 -9.31
N PHE A 161 -6.99 0.68 -9.18
CA PHE A 161 -7.91 0.85 -10.30
C PHE A 161 -8.24 2.32 -10.49
N ASP A 162 -8.34 2.76 -11.73
CA ASP A 162 -8.94 4.05 -12.04
C ASP A 162 -10.47 3.93 -12.21
N ALA A 163 -11.12 5.07 -12.50
CA ALA A 163 -12.57 5.11 -12.66
C ALA A 163 -13.08 4.40 -13.93
N ASP A 164 -12.22 4.18 -14.90
CA ASP A 164 -12.50 3.49 -16.16
C ASP A 164 -12.27 1.98 -16.06
N GLY A 165 -11.77 1.51 -14.90
CA GLY A 165 -11.48 0.10 -14.61
C GLY A 165 -10.11 -0.38 -15.08
N TYR A 166 -9.22 0.51 -15.52
CA TYR A 166 -7.84 0.16 -15.80
C TYR A 166 -7.05 -0.06 -14.51
N ILE A 167 -6.12 -1.01 -14.58
CA ILE A 167 -5.18 -1.32 -13.49
C ILE A 167 -3.88 -0.55 -13.70
N PHE A 168 -3.42 0.13 -12.65
CA PHE A 168 -2.06 0.63 -12.56
C PHE A 168 -1.26 -0.21 -11.58
N VAL A 169 -0.09 -0.72 -12.01
CA VAL A 169 0.79 -1.53 -11.17
C VAL A 169 2.23 -1.03 -11.25
N THR A 170 2.88 -0.89 -10.09
CA THR A 170 4.25 -0.39 -10.02
C THR A 170 5.26 -1.54 -10.00
N VAL A 171 6.38 -1.35 -10.67
CA VAL A 171 7.52 -2.26 -10.69
C VAL A 171 8.79 -1.47 -10.36
N GLY A 172 9.57 -1.92 -9.38
CA GLY A 172 10.84 -1.29 -9.04
C GLY A 172 11.99 -1.77 -9.93
N GLU A 173 13.16 -1.14 -9.81
CA GLU A 173 14.32 -1.37 -10.68
C GLU A 173 15.23 -2.53 -10.23
N ARG A 174 14.83 -3.31 -9.23
CA ARG A 174 15.54 -4.51 -8.73
C ARG A 174 16.92 -4.26 -8.15
N GLN A 175 17.16 -3.05 -7.60
CA GLN A 175 18.46 -2.65 -7.06
C GLN A 175 19.59 -2.72 -8.11
N ALA A 176 19.27 -2.43 -9.37
CA ALA A 176 20.27 -2.33 -10.43
C ALA A 176 21.31 -1.27 -10.05
N PRO A 177 22.61 -1.51 -10.32
CA PRO A 177 23.68 -0.61 -9.88
C PRO A 177 23.57 0.78 -10.53
N SER A 178 23.36 1.81 -9.74
CA SER A 178 23.33 3.22 -10.15
C SER A 178 24.74 3.81 -10.20
N ARG A 179 25.56 3.38 -11.16
CA ARG A 179 26.95 3.82 -11.38
C ARG A 179 27.38 3.66 -12.83
N GLY A 180 28.40 4.39 -13.22
CA GLY A 180 28.89 4.40 -14.63
C GLY A 180 28.00 5.29 -15.48
N ASP A 181 27.63 4.83 -16.66
CA ASP A 181 26.69 5.53 -17.53
C ASP A 181 25.27 5.40 -16.97
N LEU A 182 24.75 6.46 -16.40
CA LEU A 182 23.43 6.46 -15.75
C LEU A 182 22.28 6.44 -16.77
N GLU A 183 22.51 6.90 -17.99
CA GLU A 183 21.50 6.83 -19.07
C GLU A 183 21.31 5.40 -19.59
N ALA A 184 22.34 4.55 -19.47
CA ALA A 184 22.27 3.13 -19.80
C ALA A 184 21.67 2.27 -18.66
N HIS A 185 21.20 2.88 -17.56
CA HIS A 185 20.58 2.15 -16.47
C HIS A 185 19.26 1.50 -16.91
N PRO A 186 18.94 0.25 -16.47
CA PRO A 186 17.70 -0.44 -16.90
C PRO A 186 16.40 0.34 -16.68
N ALA A 187 16.32 1.23 -15.69
CA ALA A 187 15.16 2.07 -15.47
C ALA A 187 14.97 3.18 -16.52
N GLN A 188 16.00 3.44 -17.35
CA GLN A 188 15.93 4.38 -18.49
C GLN A 188 15.59 3.68 -19.81
N ASP A 189 15.42 2.34 -19.79
CA ASP A 189 15.18 1.53 -20.97
C ASP A 189 13.74 0.97 -20.94
N VAL A 190 12.88 1.48 -21.81
CA VAL A 190 11.47 1.06 -21.94
C VAL A 190 11.27 -0.32 -22.61
N THR A 191 12.34 -1.01 -23.00
CA THR A 191 12.25 -2.39 -23.51
C THR A 191 12.10 -3.44 -22.41
N ASN A 192 12.16 -3.01 -21.17
CA ASN A 192 12.02 -3.84 -19.96
C ASN A 192 11.13 -3.14 -18.90
N HIS A 193 10.86 -3.81 -17.78
CA HIS A 193 9.97 -3.26 -16.72
C HIS A 193 10.72 -2.71 -15.48
N HIS A 194 12.04 -2.47 -15.56
CA HIS A 194 12.75 -1.92 -14.40
C HIS A 194 12.32 -0.46 -14.14
N GLY A 195 11.77 -0.21 -12.95
CA GLY A 195 11.39 1.15 -12.56
C GLY A 195 10.26 1.73 -13.41
N THR A 196 9.12 1.01 -13.49
CA THR A 196 7.97 1.42 -14.31
C THR A 196 6.68 1.47 -13.51
N VAL A 197 5.76 2.32 -13.96
CA VAL A 197 4.33 2.19 -13.71
C VAL A 197 3.71 1.62 -14.98
N ASN A 198 2.89 0.58 -14.85
CA ASN A 198 2.28 -0.12 -15.98
C ASN A 198 0.76 0.02 -15.91
N ARG A 199 0.10 0.18 -17.08
CA ARG A 199 -1.38 0.26 -17.19
C ARG A 199 -1.89 -0.92 -17.98
N LEU A 200 -2.90 -1.61 -17.43
CA LEU A 200 -3.49 -2.84 -17.97
C LEU A 200 -5.01 -2.76 -17.91
N ASN A 201 -5.68 -3.55 -18.74
CA ASN A 201 -7.07 -3.91 -18.52
C ASN A 201 -7.18 -4.83 -17.29
N ASP A 202 -8.38 -5.03 -16.77
CA ASP A 202 -8.65 -5.88 -15.59
C ASP A 202 -8.30 -7.36 -15.79
N ASP A 203 -8.21 -7.81 -17.05
CA ASP A 203 -7.78 -9.16 -17.45
C ASP A 203 -6.27 -9.28 -17.74
N GLY A 204 -5.52 -8.18 -17.58
CA GLY A 204 -4.09 -8.12 -17.84
C GLY A 204 -3.70 -7.82 -19.30
N SER A 205 -4.66 -7.71 -20.21
CA SER A 205 -4.38 -7.28 -21.59
C SER A 205 -3.97 -5.82 -21.64
N VAL A 206 -3.23 -5.43 -22.67
CA VAL A 206 -2.69 -4.08 -22.82
C VAL A 206 -3.71 -3.15 -23.48
N PRO A 207 -4.08 -2.00 -22.85
CA PRO A 207 -4.89 -0.98 -23.50
C PRO A 207 -4.22 -0.44 -24.77
N THR A 208 -4.99 -0.28 -25.84
CA THR A 208 -4.48 0.14 -27.16
C THR A 208 -4.00 1.58 -27.22
N ASP A 209 -4.39 2.39 -26.25
CA ASP A 209 -4.04 3.81 -26.11
C ASP A 209 -2.89 4.06 -25.12
N ASN A 210 -2.19 2.99 -24.66
CA ASN A 210 -0.99 3.15 -23.85
C ASN A 210 0.12 3.86 -24.65
N PRO A 211 0.95 4.69 -23.98
CA PRO A 211 1.88 5.58 -24.65
C PRO A 211 2.96 4.86 -25.50
N PHE A 212 3.30 3.62 -25.18
CA PHE A 212 4.34 2.87 -25.86
C PHE A 212 3.81 1.80 -26.83
N VAL A 213 2.51 1.71 -27.04
CA VAL A 213 1.93 0.78 -28.04
C VAL A 213 2.41 1.13 -29.45
N GLY A 214 2.97 0.14 -30.15
CA GLY A 214 3.50 0.32 -31.51
C GLY A 214 4.83 1.05 -31.60
N GLN A 215 5.52 1.29 -30.47
CA GLN A 215 6.83 1.96 -30.45
C GLN A 215 7.99 0.95 -30.40
N GLY A 216 8.29 0.31 -31.51
CA GLY A 216 9.44 -0.60 -31.64
C GLY A 216 9.42 -1.74 -30.62
N ASP A 217 10.54 -1.92 -29.89
CA ASP A 217 10.70 -2.96 -28.87
C ASP A 217 10.23 -2.52 -27.47
N ALA A 218 9.68 -1.31 -27.32
CA ALA A 218 9.16 -0.82 -26.05
C ALA A 218 8.04 -1.72 -25.50
N ARG A 219 8.00 -1.89 -24.19
CA ARG A 219 6.94 -2.67 -23.53
C ARG A 219 5.62 -1.88 -23.57
N PRO A 220 4.60 -2.39 -24.25
CA PRO A 220 3.37 -1.63 -24.50
C PRO A 220 2.53 -1.41 -23.23
N GLU A 221 2.74 -2.17 -22.17
CA GLU A 221 2.09 -2.01 -20.87
C GLU A 221 2.62 -0.83 -20.06
N ILE A 222 3.81 -0.30 -20.38
CA ILE A 222 4.43 0.81 -19.65
C ILE A 222 3.58 2.09 -19.80
N TRP A 223 3.29 2.72 -18.66
CA TRP A 223 2.67 4.04 -18.58
C TRP A 223 3.67 5.16 -18.32
N SER A 224 4.63 4.93 -17.40
CA SER A 224 5.77 5.82 -17.13
C SER A 224 6.99 5.00 -16.71
N TYR A 225 8.18 5.61 -16.78
CA TYR A 225 9.45 4.94 -16.50
C TYR A 225 10.43 5.85 -15.77
N GLY A 226 11.63 5.35 -15.47
CA GLY A 226 12.64 6.12 -14.73
C GLY A 226 12.37 6.18 -13.23
N HIS A 227 11.70 5.18 -12.68
CA HIS A 227 11.44 5.07 -11.25
C HIS A 227 12.46 4.18 -10.55
N ARG A 228 12.67 4.40 -9.25
CA ARG A 228 13.51 3.54 -8.43
C ARG A 228 12.72 2.40 -7.78
N ASN A 229 11.86 2.70 -6.83
CA ASN A 229 11.09 1.70 -6.10
C ASN A 229 9.77 2.29 -5.59
N PRO A 230 8.76 2.42 -6.45
CA PRO A 230 7.48 2.98 -6.08
C PRO A 230 6.72 2.03 -5.14
N GLN A 231 6.53 2.43 -3.88
CA GLN A 231 5.81 1.65 -2.86
C GLN A 231 4.53 2.29 -2.36
N GLY A 232 4.14 3.43 -2.91
CA GLY A 232 2.84 4.05 -2.75
C GLY A 232 2.23 4.33 -4.11
N LEU A 233 0.92 4.12 -4.26
CA LEU A 233 0.14 4.46 -5.45
C LEU A 233 -1.27 4.80 -5.01
N ALA A 234 -1.76 5.95 -5.43
CA ALA A 234 -3.13 6.38 -5.23
C ALA A 234 -3.62 7.14 -6.46
N ILE A 235 -4.87 6.94 -6.82
CA ILE A 235 -5.55 7.68 -7.88
C ILE A 235 -6.57 8.61 -7.21
N HIS A 236 -6.50 9.90 -7.52
CA HIS A 236 -7.41 10.88 -6.95
C HIS A 236 -8.82 10.65 -7.52
N PRO A 237 -9.84 10.35 -6.70
CA PRO A 237 -11.13 9.88 -7.21
C PRO A 237 -11.93 10.96 -7.98
N GLU A 238 -11.66 12.25 -7.74
CA GLU A 238 -12.36 13.34 -8.42
C GLU A 238 -11.61 13.83 -9.67
N THR A 239 -10.27 13.84 -9.64
CA THR A 239 -9.46 14.39 -10.75
C THR A 239 -8.88 13.34 -11.68
N GLY A 240 -8.81 12.08 -11.23
CA GLY A 240 -8.12 11.01 -11.94
C GLY A 240 -6.59 11.10 -11.89
N ASP A 241 -6.02 12.08 -11.17
CA ASP A 241 -4.57 12.21 -11.04
C ASP A 241 -3.97 10.97 -10.37
N ILE A 242 -2.94 10.43 -10.99
CA ILE A 242 -2.20 9.28 -10.47
C ILE A 242 -1.01 9.80 -9.68
N TRP A 243 -0.90 9.36 -8.45
CA TRP A 243 0.16 9.74 -7.52
C TRP A 243 0.92 8.52 -7.04
N ILE A 244 2.24 8.60 -6.98
CA ILE A 244 3.08 7.59 -6.36
C ILE A 244 4.01 8.20 -5.31
N THR A 245 4.44 7.36 -4.37
CA THR A 245 5.63 7.61 -3.57
C THR A 245 6.65 6.53 -3.84
N GLU A 246 7.92 6.94 -3.96
CA GLU A 246 9.01 6.02 -4.22
C GLU A 246 10.23 6.27 -3.32
N HIS A 247 10.95 5.17 -3.04
CA HIS A 247 12.15 5.23 -2.24
C HIS A 247 13.32 5.83 -3.02
N GLY A 248 13.93 6.88 -2.47
CA GLY A 248 15.27 7.30 -2.85
C GLY A 248 16.36 6.38 -2.29
N PRO A 249 17.63 6.70 -2.54
CA PRO A 249 18.77 6.07 -1.85
C PRO A 249 18.91 6.59 -0.40
N GLN A 250 20.05 7.03 0.04
CA GLN A 250 20.17 7.72 1.33
C GLN A 250 19.68 9.17 1.18
N GLY A 251 18.41 9.42 1.51
CA GLY A 251 17.65 10.62 1.18
C GLY A 251 16.98 10.56 -0.18
N GLY A 252 16.14 11.54 -0.51
CA GLY A 252 15.52 11.70 -1.81
C GLY A 252 14.40 10.71 -2.11
N ASP A 253 13.62 10.31 -1.12
CA ASP A 253 12.30 9.73 -1.39
C ASP A 253 11.44 10.76 -2.11
N GLU A 254 10.60 10.34 -3.03
CA GLU A 254 9.84 11.23 -3.88
C GLU A 254 8.34 11.00 -3.81
N PHE A 255 7.59 12.07 -4.04
CA PHE A 255 6.16 12.05 -4.30
C PHE A 255 5.92 12.66 -5.69
N ASN A 256 5.42 11.84 -6.60
CA ASN A 256 5.33 12.11 -8.02
C ASN A 256 3.88 12.05 -8.51
N ARG A 257 3.49 13.03 -9.35
CA ARG A 257 2.31 12.93 -10.20
C ARG A 257 2.68 12.21 -11.48
N ILE A 258 1.98 11.13 -11.80
CA ILE A 258 2.33 10.25 -12.92
C ILE A 258 1.55 10.63 -14.18
N LEU A 259 2.28 10.90 -15.25
CA LEU A 259 1.77 11.23 -16.57
C LEU A 259 2.21 10.19 -17.60
N PRO A 260 1.42 9.96 -18.67
CA PRO A 260 1.71 8.94 -19.67
C PRO A 260 2.96 9.26 -20.49
N GLY A 261 3.81 8.24 -20.69
CA GLY A 261 4.99 8.30 -21.55
C GLY A 261 6.19 9.05 -20.97
N LEU A 262 6.10 9.59 -19.74
CA LEU A 262 7.15 10.44 -19.18
C LEU A 262 8.18 9.66 -18.37
N ASN A 263 9.42 10.23 -18.35
CA ASN A 263 10.58 9.75 -17.63
C ASN A 263 10.72 10.48 -16.29
N TYR A 264 10.88 9.74 -15.18
CA TYR A 264 11.04 10.28 -13.82
C TYR A 264 12.49 10.25 -13.33
N GLY A 265 13.42 9.88 -14.20
CA GLY A 265 14.82 10.23 -14.11
C GLY A 265 15.74 9.35 -13.30
N TRP A 266 15.25 8.35 -12.54
CA TRP A 266 16.15 7.46 -11.82
C TRP A 266 17.06 6.66 -12.78
N PRO A 267 18.41 6.61 -12.57
CA PRO A 267 19.19 7.29 -11.53
C PRO A 267 19.85 8.62 -11.98
N VAL A 268 19.51 9.13 -13.18
CA VAL A 268 20.14 10.31 -13.80
C VAL A 268 19.97 11.55 -12.96
N ILE A 269 18.76 11.81 -12.48
CA ILE A 269 18.46 12.88 -11.52
C ILE A 269 17.96 12.31 -10.20
N GLY A 270 18.06 13.09 -9.11
CA GLY A 270 17.52 12.74 -7.79
C GLY A 270 18.15 13.58 -6.67
N TYR A 271 17.72 13.29 -5.43
CA TYR A 271 18.04 14.13 -4.27
C TYR A 271 18.82 13.39 -3.18
N GLY A 272 19.14 12.12 -3.40
CA GLY A 272 19.85 11.29 -2.44
C GLY A 272 21.32 11.05 -2.79
N VAL A 273 21.98 10.29 -1.93
CA VAL A 273 23.41 9.95 -2.06
C VAL A 273 23.60 8.44 -1.83
N ASN A 274 24.78 7.91 -2.18
CA ASN A 274 25.13 6.52 -1.94
C ASN A 274 25.11 6.17 -0.45
N TYR A 275 24.50 5.04 -0.11
CA TYR A 275 24.52 4.53 1.27
C TYR A 275 25.95 4.32 1.77
N GLY A 276 26.19 4.74 3.01
CA GLY A 276 27.46 4.56 3.73
C GLY A 276 28.58 5.49 3.27
N SER A 277 28.77 5.73 1.98
CA SER A 277 29.81 6.62 1.49
C SER A 277 29.41 8.08 1.44
N GLY A 278 28.11 8.38 1.28
CA GLY A 278 27.61 9.75 1.07
C GLY A 278 28.01 10.38 -0.26
N LEU A 279 28.63 9.60 -1.18
CA LEU A 279 29.01 10.11 -2.50
C LEU A 279 27.77 10.32 -3.38
N ALA A 280 27.85 11.32 -4.26
CA ALA A 280 26.81 11.60 -5.24
C ALA A 280 26.54 10.38 -6.14
N ILE A 281 25.28 10.20 -6.50
CA ILE A 281 24.84 9.24 -7.52
C ILE A 281 24.50 9.99 -8.80
N HIS A 282 23.65 10.98 -8.67
CA HIS A 282 22.96 11.67 -9.75
C HIS A 282 23.86 12.72 -10.43
N GLU A 283 23.58 13.03 -11.71
CA GLU A 283 24.21 14.11 -12.44
C GLU A 283 23.66 15.49 -12.02
N GLY A 284 22.48 15.50 -11.41
CA GLY A 284 21.80 16.69 -10.91
C GLY A 284 20.46 16.39 -10.27
N THR A 285 19.70 17.42 -9.96
CA THR A 285 18.35 17.31 -9.39
C THR A 285 17.25 17.59 -10.40
N GLN A 286 17.60 18.11 -11.58
CA GLN A 286 16.68 18.44 -12.68
C GLN A 286 17.40 18.29 -14.02
N ARG A 287 16.64 17.91 -15.05
CA ARG A 287 17.12 17.80 -16.43
C ARG A 287 15.96 18.01 -17.40
N GLU A 288 16.22 18.67 -18.53
CA GLU A 288 15.24 18.84 -19.60
C GLU A 288 14.76 17.46 -20.14
N GLY A 289 13.45 17.32 -20.29
CA GLY A 289 12.81 16.06 -20.74
C GLY A 289 12.65 15.00 -19.66
N ILE A 290 12.98 15.31 -18.40
CA ILE A 290 12.77 14.47 -17.23
C ILE A 290 11.86 15.19 -16.24
N GLU A 291 10.84 14.49 -15.73
CA GLU A 291 9.91 15.03 -14.76
C GLU A 291 10.55 15.17 -13.38
N SER A 292 10.31 16.31 -12.74
CA SER A 292 10.74 16.57 -11.36
C SER A 292 9.65 16.14 -10.37
N PRO A 293 10.00 15.64 -9.18
CA PRO A 293 9.01 15.27 -8.18
C PRO A 293 8.22 16.49 -7.69
N THR A 294 6.95 16.24 -7.36
CA THR A 294 6.06 17.24 -6.74
C THR A 294 6.53 17.58 -5.31
N HIS A 295 7.13 16.60 -4.62
CA HIS A 295 7.73 16.74 -3.31
C HIS A 295 8.81 15.68 -3.10
N PHE A 296 9.78 15.93 -2.21
CA PHE A 296 10.80 14.96 -1.86
C PHE A 296 11.22 15.10 -0.38
N TRP A 297 11.72 14.00 0.18
CA TRP A 297 12.16 13.94 1.57
C TRP A 297 13.67 13.74 1.69
N VAL A 298 14.33 14.70 2.36
CA VAL A 298 15.72 14.59 2.80
C VAL A 298 15.79 15.07 4.26
N PRO A 299 16.05 14.18 5.22
CA PRO A 299 16.35 12.74 5.06
C PRO A 299 15.16 11.90 4.58
N SER A 300 15.45 10.73 4.00
CA SER A 300 14.45 9.75 3.59
C SER A 300 13.60 9.28 4.77
N ILE A 301 12.29 9.24 4.59
CA ILE A 301 11.35 8.59 5.52
C ILE A 301 11.08 7.14 5.15
N ALA A 302 11.62 6.65 4.03
CA ALA A 302 11.33 5.39 3.36
C ALA A 302 9.82 5.27 3.12
N THR A 303 9.35 6.06 2.15
CA THR A 303 7.93 6.19 1.80
C THR A 303 7.29 4.83 1.45
N ALA A 304 6.02 4.65 1.80
CA ALA A 304 5.30 3.40 1.55
C ALA A 304 3.85 3.70 1.11
N GLY A 305 2.84 3.06 1.70
CA GLY A 305 1.45 3.24 1.30
C GLY A 305 1.04 4.70 1.14
N LEU A 306 0.20 4.96 0.14
CA LEU A 306 -0.28 6.29 -0.23
C LEU A 306 -1.80 6.28 -0.31
N MET A 307 -2.45 7.35 0.15
CA MET A 307 -3.90 7.48 0.16
C MET A 307 -4.31 8.93 -0.06
N VAL A 308 -5.33 9.17 -0.89
CA VAL A 308 -6.09 10.43 -0.93
C VAL A 308 -7.28 10.29 0.00
N TYR A 309 -7.43 11.18 0.95
CA TYR A 309 -8.55 11.12 1.88
C TYR A 309 -9.77 11.86 1.32
N THR A 310 -10.92 11.18 1.28
CA THR A 310 -12.18 11.72 0.76
C THR A 310 -13.34 11.58 1.75
N GLY A 311 -13.07 10.99 2.93
CA GLY A 311 -14.08 10.76 3.96
C GLY A 311 -14.53 12.05 4.66
N ASP A 312 -15.63 11.94 5.40
CA ASP A 312 -16.22 13.06 6.13
C ASP A 312 -15.93 13.05 7.65
N LEU A 313 -15.24 12.00 8.15
CA LEU A 313 -14.91 11.91 9.58
C LEU A 313 -13.83 12.92 10.00
N PHE A 314 -12.98 13.34 9.06
CA PHE A 314 -11.95 14.36 9.25
C PHE A 314 -12.09 15.42 8.15
N PRO A 315 -13.09 16.31 8.23
CA PRO A 315 -13.47 17.18 7.14
C PRO A 315 -12.33 18.08 6.62
N GLU A 316 -11.47 18.61 7.50
CA GLU A 316 -10.33 19.44 7.10
C GLU A 316 -9.17 18.63 6.48
N TRP A 317 -9.24 17.30 6.52
CA TRP A 317 -8.30 16.42 5.83
C TRP A 317 -8.80 15.98 4.44
N LYS A 318 -10.03 16.32 4.07
CA LYS A 318 -10.60 15.97 2.76
C LYS A 318 -9.75 16.57 1.62
N GLY A 319 -9.38 15.74 0.65
CA GLY A 319 -8.46 16.09 -0.44
C GLY A 319 -6.97 16.07 -0.06
N ASN A 320 -6.61 15.84 1.22
CA ASN A 320 -5.21 15.70 1.59
C ASN A 320 -4.69 14.31 1.19
N ILE A 321 -3.38 14.24 0.97
CA ILE A 321 -2.67 13.02 0.64
C ILE A 321 -1.88 12.55 1.87
N PHE A 322 -1.95 11.25 2.14
CA PHE A 322 -1.27 10.62 3.27
C PHE A 322 -0.24 9.62 2.76
N ALA A 323 1.02 9.79 3.17
CA ALA A 323 2.13 8.91 2.82
C ALA A 323 2.70 8.22 4.07
N GLY A 324 2.85 6.89 4.01
CA GLY A 324 3.48 6.11 5.07
C GLY A 324 5.00 6.27 5.06
N GLY A 325 5.63 6.31 6.22
CA GLY A 325 7.08 6.33 6.39
C GLY A 325 7.56 5.15 7.22
N LEU A 326 8.37 4.29 6.61
CA LEU A 326 8.92 3.09 7.26
C LEU A 326 10.13 3.43 8.15
N ALA A 327 11.11 4.15 7.62
CA ALA A 327 12.29 4.57 8.38
C ALA A 327 11.96 5.74 9.31
N GLY A 328 11.11 6.66 8.84
CA GLY A 328 10.62 7.77 9.64
C GLY A 328 9.68 7.35 10.78
N GLN A 329 9.11 6.15 10.74
CA GLN A 329 8.09 5.67 11.68
C GLN A 329 6.99 6.71 11.88
N GLN A 330 6.43 7.17 10.77
CA GLN A 330 5.50 8.28 10.72
C GLN A 330 4.51 8.13 9.58
N MET A 331 3.49 8.98 9.60
CA MET A 331 2.60 9.24 8.47
C MET A 331 2.74 10.71 8.11
N ALA A 332 3.12 11.02 6.88
CA ALA A 332 3.13 12.39 6.36
C ALA A 332 1.75 12.72 5.80
N ARG A 333 1.14 13.83 6.25
CA ARG A 333 -0.06 14.40 5.66
C ARG A 333 0.34 15.61 4.81
N LEU A 334 0.04 15.54 3.53
CA LEU A 334 0.33 16.57 2.54
C LEU A 334 -0.95 17.33 2.20
N THR A 335 -0.94 18.64 2.44
CA THR A 335 -2.01 19.53 1.96
C THR A 335 -1.66 20.02 0.57
N MET A 336 -2.58 19.90 -0.37
CA MET A 336 -2.36 20.25 -1.77
C MET A 336 -2.96 21.61 -2.12
N GLU A 337 -2.24 22.39 -2.94
CA GLU A 337 -2.76 23.54 -3.68
C GLU A 337 -2.62 23.26 -5.18
N GLY A 338 -3.69 22.81 -5.80
CA GLY A 338 -3.65 22.24 -7.14
C GLY A 338 -2.74 21.01 -7.16
N GLN A 339 -1.67 21.06 -7.96
CA GLN A 339 -0.72 19.95 -8.10
C GLN A 339 0.56 20.13 -7.24
N ARG A 340 0.59 21.12 -6.36
CA ARG A 340 1.74 21.45 -5.51
C ARG A 340 1.43 21.09 -4.05
N VAL A 341 2.41 20.56 -3.34
CA VAL A 341 2.33 20.40 -1.89
C VAL A 341 2.50 21.78 -1.23
N ALA A 342 1.47 22.21 -0.51
CA ALA A 342 1.47 23.49 0.20
C ALA A 342 2.06 23.35 1.61
N GLN A 343 1.72 22.24 2.30
CA GLN A 343 2.19 21.97 3.66
C GLN A 343 2.35 20.48 3.88
N GLU A 344 3.30 20.12 4.75
CA GLU A 344 3.45 18.78 5.29
C GLU A 344 3.27 18.80 6.81
N GLU A 345 2.54 17.81 7.32
CA GLU A 345 2.39 17.55 8.75
C GLU A 345 2.78 16.11 9.06
N THR A 346 3.63 15.92 10.06
CA THR A 346 4.00 14.59 10.55
C THR A 346 2.98 14.11 11.59
N LEU A 347 2.37 12.95 11.34
CA LEU A 347 1.44 12.27 12.23
C LEU A 347 2.00 10.91 12.65
N LEU A 348 1.50 10.33 13.74
CA LEU A 348 1.85 8.99 14.25
C LEU A 348 3.36 8.78 14.51
N GLN A 349 4.11 9.85 14.80
CA GLN A 349 5.55 9.76 15.03
C GLN A 349 5.88 8.75 16.14
N GLY A 350 6.72 7.75 15.82
CA GLY A 350 7.19 6.74 16.76
C GLY A 350 6.21 5.59 17.03
N LEU A 351 5.02 5.56 16.37
CA LEU A 351 4.06 4.45 16.51
C LEU A 351 4.60 3.14 15.89
N GLY A 352 5.53 3.24 14.95
CA GLY A 352 6.12 2.13 14.22
C GLY A 352 6.24 2.43 12.74
N ARG A 353 6.70 1.46 11.98
CA ARG A 353 6.89 1.58 10.53
C ARG A 353 5.54 1.57 9.82
N VAL A 354 5.12 2.71 9.29
CA VAL A 354 3.84 2.83 8.56
C VAL A 354 4.01 2.24 7.17
N ARG A 355 3.44 1.05 6.96
CA ARG A 355 3.57 0.29 5.71
C ARG A 355 2.45 0.58 4.71
N ASP A 356 1.21 0.69 5.19
CA ASP A 356 0.05 0.96 4.34
C ASP A 356 -0.92 1.90 5.03
N ILE A 357 -1.63 2.67 4.22
CA ILE A 357 -2.66 3.61 4.68
C ILE A 357 -3.84 3.46 3.74
N ARG A 358 -5.02 3.17 4.27
CA ARG A 358 -6.24 3.01 3.48
C ARG A 358 -7.42 3.70 4.16
N GLN A 359 -8.28 4.30 3.36
CA GLN A 359 -9.59 4.77 3.84
C GLN A 359 -10.60 3.64 3.73
N SER A 360 -11.33 3.40 4.82
CA SER A 360 -12.48 2.47 4.79
C SER A 360 -13.72 3.13 4.18
N PRO A 361 -14.71 2.33 3.73
CA PRO A 361 -15.95 2.86 3.14
C PRO A 361 -16.72 3.80 4.08
N ASP A 362 -16.58 3.63 5.40
CA ASP A 362 -17.18 4.48 6.43
C ASP A 362 -16.31 5.69 6.83
N GLY A 363 -15.22 5.96 6.09
CA GLY A 363 -14.40 7.16 6.21
C GLY A 363 -13.30 7.13 7.27
N TYR A 364 -13.10 6.03 7.98
CA TYR A 364 -11.95 5.90 8.87
C TYR A 364 -10.64 5.69 8.08
N ILE A 365 -9.54 6.10 8.70
CA ILE A 365 -8.18 5.87 8.18
C ILE A 365 -7.59 4.65 8.88
N TYR A 366 -7.27 3.61 8.12
CA TYR A 366 -6.60 2.40 8.59
C TYR A 366 -5.12 2.44 8.23
N VAL A 367 -4.29 1.95 9.15
CA VAL A 367 -2.84 1.99 9.02
C VAL A 367 -2.26 0.63 9.36
N ALA A 368 -1.47 0.06 8.47
CA ALA A 368 -0.68 -1.14 8.73
C ALA A 368 0.67 -0.75 9.33
N ILE A 369 0.94 -1.24 10.53
CA ILE A 369 2.20 -1.03 11.25
C ILE A 369 3.06 -2.29 11.12
N ASP A 370 4.19 -2.17 10.43
CA ASP A 370 5.20 -3.23 10.30
C ASP A 370 6.19 -3.16 11.47
N GLY A 371 5.98 -3.98 12.47
CA GLY A 371 6.79 -4.03 13.67
C GLY A 371 7.97 -5.00 13.55
N ARG A 372 9.10 -4.63 12.92
CA ARG A 372 10.28 -5.53 12.81
C ARG A 372 10.72 -6.18 14.12
N ALA A 373 10.60 -5.45 15.23
CA ALA A 373 10.97 -5.91 16.58
C ALA A 373 9.83 -5.68 17.60
N GLN A 374 8.66 -5.27 17.13
CA GLN A 374 7.44 -4.99 17.89
C GLN A 374 6.30 -5.79 17.25
N PRO A 375 5.22 -6.10 17.97
CA PRO A 375 4.04 -6.70 17.37
C PRO A 375 3.54 -5.83 16.21
N SER A 376 3.33 -6.46 15.06
CA SER A 376 2.70 -5.82 13.91
C SER A 376 1.20 -5.76 14.10
N ALA A 377 0.58 -4.67 13.67
CA ALA A 377 -0.85 -4.45 13.84
C ALA A 377 -1.44 -3.68 12.67
N VAL A 378 -2.74 -3.81 12.49
CA VAL A 378 -3.56 -2.84 11.77
C VAL A 378 -4.31 -2.02 12.81
N VAL A 379 -4.17 -0.70 12.71
CA VAL A 379 -4.83 0.26 13.58
C VAL A 379 -5.77 1.16 12.77
N ARG A 380 -6.72 1.79 13.46
CA ARG A 380 -7.67 2.73 12.88
C ARG A 380 -7.58 4.07 13.61
N LEU A 381 -7.63 5.17 12.86
CA LEU A 381 -7.76 6.51 13.43
C LEU A 381 -9.23 6.84 13.61
N GLU A 382 -9.60 7.23 14.82
CA GLU A 382 -10.95 7.66 15.17
C GLU A 382 -10.94 9.11 15.66
N PRO A 383 -11.89 9.98 15.20
CA PRO A 383 -12.02 11.32 15.75
C PRO A 383 -12.18 11.29 17.27
N ALA A 384 -11.46 12.15 17.98
CA ALA A 384 -11.51 12.20 19.44
C ALA A 384 -12.66 13.09 19.99
N GLY A 385 -13.55 13.58 19.13
CA GLY A 385 -14.58 14.58 19.40
C GLY A 385 -14.14 15.98 18.96
N ALA A 386 -15.10 16.89 18.76
CA ALA A 386 -14.79 18.28 18.46
C ALA A 386 -14.07 18.93 19.66
N ARG A 387 -13.11 19.82 19.38
CA ARG A 387 -12.49 20.70 20.37
C ARG A 387 -13.50 21.69 20.94
#